data_5a264fc124e61560a949e4b6a5a0bb6a
#
_entry.id   5a264fc124e61560a949e4b6a5a0bb6a
#
_cell.length_a   1.000
_cell.length_b   1.000
_cell.length_c   1.000
_cell.angle_alpha   90.00
_cell.angle_beta   90.00
_cell.angle_gamma   90.00
#
_symmetry.space_group_name_H-M   'P 1'
#
loop_
_entity.id
_entity.type
_entity.pdbx_description
1 polymer ?
#
loop_
_entity_poly.entity_id
_entity_poly.type
_entity_poly.pdbx_seq_one_letter_code
_entity_poly.pdbx_strand_id
1 'polypeptide(L)'
;MVSRVYVEKKPGFDVEAQQLLAELRDTLGIEALTGLRVINRYDVEGIDGELFGSCVPTVFSEPQVDFAYDELPEEPGATVFAVEALPGQFDQRAASAAECVQLISQGERPTVRSAKVYLLSGDLSTEDFNAIKGYVVNPVESRLAELERPETLTQEIPDPEPVEIIDGFREMDEAALASFIAERGLAMDEADIAFCQQYFKDEDRDPTITEIRVIDTYWSDHCRHTTFGTNLENIEIDDAAVEAAFNRYMEMRHELGRDEKPVCLMDMGTIGAKWLKKQGVLTNLDESEEINACTVKVTVDVDGEDQDWLFLFKNETHNHPTEIEPFGGAATCVGGAIRDPLSGRSYVYQAMRVTGAADPTVPVSETIAGKLPQRKIVTTAAAGYSSYGNQIGLATGQVSELYHPGYMAKRMEVGAVVGATPASHVRRECPAPGDKIILLGGRTGRDGIG
;
A
#
# COMPACT_ATOMS: atom_id res chain seq x y z
N MET A 1 20.26 25.57 12.52
CA MET A 1 21.06 24.57 13.31
C MET A 1 20.14 23.37 13.55
N VAL A 2 20.65 22.17 13.30
CA VAL A 2 19.88 20.92 13.49
C VAL A 2 20.05 20.44 14.93
N SER A 3 18.95 20.24 15.63
CA SER A 3 18.90 19.57 16.94
C SER A 3 18.63 18.08 16.74
N ARG A 4 19.22 17.22 17.58
CA ARG A 4 19.06 15.76 17.45
C ARG A 4 18.72 15.14 18.80
N VAL A 5 17.84 14.14 18.78
CA VAL A 5 17.54 13.28 19.92
C VAL A 5 17.45 11.82 19.47
N TYR A 6 17.92 10.93 20.34
CA TYR A 6 17.81 9.49 20.19
C TYR A 6 16.84 8.96 21.23
N VAL A 7 15.89 8.13 20.82
CA VAL A 7 14.84 7.62 21.68
C VAL A 7 14.77 6.10 21.59
N GLU A 8 14.93 5.44 22.70
CA GLU A 8 14.98 3.98 22.79
C GLU A 8 13.93 3.47 23.77
N LYS A 9 13.25 2.41 23.40
CA LYS A 9 12.32 1.72 24.31
C LYS A 9 13.06 1.09 25.50
N LYS A 10 12.55 1.27 26.71
CA LYS A 10 13.07 0.61 27.91
C LYS A 10 12.94 -0.90 27.81
N PRO A 11 13.80 -1.67 28.52
CA PRO A 11 13.65 -3.12 28.61
C PRO A 11 12.23 -3.54 29.00
N GLY A 12 11.67 -4.50 28.25
CA GLY A 12 10.29 -4.96 28.37
C GLY A 12 9.28 -4.21 27.51
N PHE A 13 9.66 -3.05 26.96
CA PHE A 13 8.89 -2.32 25.94
C PHE A 13 9.58 -2.33 24.56
N ASP A 14 10.76 -2.90 24.48
CA ASP A 14 11.63 -3.02 23.31
C ASP A 14 11.23 -4.19 22.37
N VAL A 15 9.94 -4.43 22.21
CA VAL A 15 9.37 -5.58 21.49
C VAL A 15 9.87 -5.63 20.04
N GLU A 16 9.98 -4.49 19.36
CA GLU A 16 10.49 -4.41 18.00
C GLU A 16 11.93 -4.95 17.89
N ALA A 17 12.80 -4.53 18.81
CA ALA A 17 14.19 -4.98 18.83
C ALA A 17 14.29 -6.47 19.11
N GLN A 18 13.54 -6.99 20.07
CA GLN A 18 13.56 -8.40 20.44
C GLN A 18 12.99 -9.30 19.33
N GLN A 19 11.93 -8.86 18.66
CA GLN A 19 11.37 -9.59 17.52
C GLN A 19 12.34 -9.61 16.34
N LEU A 20 12.96 -8.47 16.02
CA LEU A 20 13.92 -8.40 14.93
C LEU A 20 15.17 -9.23 15.24
N LEU A 21 15.66 -9.21 16.50
CA LEU A 21 16.77 -10.07 16.93
C LEU A 21 16.48 -11.56 16.70
N ALA A 22 15.31 -12.01 17.15
CA ALA A 22 14.87 -13.39 16.95
C ALA A 22 14.74 -13.72 15.46
N GLU A 23 14.14 -12.81 14.68
CA GLU A 23 13.95 -12.99 13.25
C GLU A 23 15.28 -13.09 12.49
N LEU A 24 16.27 -12.24 12.76
CA LEU A 24 17.59 -12.29 12.14
C LEU A 24 18.36 -13.58 12.50
N ARG A 25 18.23 -14.04 13.73
CA ARG A 25 18.86 -15.31 14.17
C ARG A 25 18.18 -16.51 13.55
N ASP A 26 16.85 -16.57 13.60
CA ASP A 26 16.09 -17.75 13.19
C ASP A 26 15.96 -17.84 11.65
N THR A 27 15.83 -16.70 10.97
CA THR A 27 15.53 -16.65 9.54
C THR A 27 16.78 -16.52 8.67
N LEU A 28 17.77 -15.72 9.12
CA LEU A 28 19.08 -15.61 8.45
C LEU A 28 20.13 -16.59 8.99
N GLY A 29 19.85 -17.27 10.10
CA GLY A 29 20.79 -18.20 10.72
C GLY A 29 22.01 -17.52 11.34
N ILE A 30 21.93 -16.23 11.72
CA ILE A 30 23.07 -15.47 12.24
C ILE A 30 23.16 -15.68 13.76
N GLU A 31 23.69 -16.82 14.16
CA GLU A 31 23.86 -17.18 15.59
C GLU A 31 24.85 -16.26 16.32
N ALA A 32 25.81 -15.66 15.60
CA ALA A 32 26.80 -14.74 16.14
C ALA A 32 26.18 -13.42 16.63
N LEU A 33 24.97 -13.06 16.18
CA LEU A 33 24.22 -11.90 16.65
C LEU A 33 23.66 -12.18 18.06
N THR A 34 24.24 -11.57 19.09
CA THR A 34 23.87 -11.82 20.50
C THR A 34 22.93 -10.77 21.07
N GLY A 35 22.89 -9.58 20.47
CA GLY A 35 22.02 -8.49 20.91
C GLY A 35 21.69 -7.53 19.78
N LEU A 36 20.54 -6.90 19.90
CA LEU A 36 20.07 -5.87 18.99
C LEU A 36 19.34 -4.78 19.79
N ARG A 37 19.72 -3.53 19.53
CA ARG A 37 18.98 -2.36 20.02
C ARG A 37 18.47 -1.57 18.82
N VAL A 38 17.25 -1.08 18.91
CA VAL A 38 16.62 -0.20 17.91
C VAL A 38 16.34 1.14 18.54
N ILE A 39 16.95 2.18 18.01
CA ILE A 39 16.86 3.53 18.53
C ILE A 39 16.27 4.45 17.46
N ASN A 40 15.18 5.12 17.77
CA ASN A 40 14.60 6.12 16.89
C ASN A 40 15.40 7.42 17.02
N ARG A 41 15.90 7.92 15.89
CA ARG A 41 16.61 9.20 15.80
C ARG A 41 15.67 10.25 15.19
N TYR A 42 15.63 11.42 15.80
CA TYR A 42 14.95 12.59 15.24
C TYR A 42 15.97 13.72 15.05
N ASP A 43 16.00 14.24 13.85
CA ASP A 43 16.70 15.45 13.49
C ASP A 43 15.68 16.57 13.25
N VAL A 44 15.85 17.71 13.89
CA VAL A 44 14.87 18.81 13.89
C VAL A 44 15.55 20.13 13.57
N GLU A 45 15.03 20.86 12.60
CA GLU A 45 15.49 22.17 12.20
C GLU A 45 14.34 23.18 12.17
N GLY A 46 14.61 24.43 12.53
CA GLY A 46 13.62 25.51 12.48
C GLY A 46 13.01 25.87 13.83
N ILE A 47 13.53 25.30 14.94
CA ILE A 47 13.15 25.68 16.31
C ILE A 47 14.39 25.95 17.16
N ASP A 48 14.23 26.69 18.24
CA ASP A 48 15.30 26.93 19.19
C ASP A 48 15.51 25.76 20.17
N GLY A 49 16.61 25.81 20.94
CA GLY A 49 16.97 24.72 21.85
C GLY A 49 16.04 24.60 23.07
N GLU A 50 15.38 25.66 23.49
CA GLU A 50 14.45 25.64 24.64
C GLU A 50 13.15 24.92 24.22
N LEU A 51 12.59 25.28 23.09
CA LEU A 51 11.41 24.59 22.51
C LEU A 51 11.74 23.13 22.22
N PHE A 52 12.91 22.86 21.58
CA PHE A 52 13.33 21.47 21.32
C PHE A 52 13.39 20.65 22.61
N GLY A 53 14.06 21.17 23.66
CA GLY A 53 14.17 20.48 24.95
C GLY A 53 12.81 20.21 25.61
N SER A 54 11.84 21.13 25.49
CA SER A 54 10.48 20.91 25.98
C SER A 54 9.70 19.86 25.18
N CYS A 55 10.01 19.71 23.91
CA CYS A 55 9.38 18.71 23.03
C CYS A 55 9.95 17.30 23.22
N VAL A 56 11.16 17.12 23.74
CA VAL A 56 11.74 15.78 23.96
C VAL A 56 10.82 14.88 24.78
N PRO A 57 10.34 15.24 25.97
CA PRO A 57 9.47 14.38 26.79
C PRO A 57 8.00 14.38 26.36
N THR A 58 7.59 15.23 25.42
CA THR A 58 6.17 15.41 25.08
C THR A 58 5.82 15.03 23.65
N VAL A 59 6.78 15.10 22.73
CA VAL A 59 6.60 14.79 21.29
C VAL A 59 7.45 13.62 20.85
N PHE A 60 8.76 13.65 21.18
CA PHE A 60 9.70 12.67 20.66
C PHE A 60 9.79 11.40 21.49
N SER A 61 9.45 11.45 22.78
CA SER A 61 9.51 10.30 23.69
C SER A 61 8.33 10.22 24.64
N GLU A 62 8.12 9.04 25.18
CA GLU A 62 7.22 8.76 26.31
C GLU A 62 8.07 8.38 27.53
N PRO A 63 8.36 9.30 28.47
CA PRO A 63 9.31 9.07 29.57
C PRO A 63 9.03 7.84 30.42
N GLN A 64 7.80 7.34 30.43
CA GLN A 64 7.40 6.13 31.16
C GLN A 64 8.02 4.88 30.56
N VAL A 65 8.14 4.81 29.23
CA VAL A 65 8.54 3.63 28.47
C VAL A 65 9.78 3.84 27.58
N ASP A 66 10.27 5.09 27.49
CA ASP A 66 11.41 5.47 26.68
C ASP A 66 12.57 6.02 27.51
N PHE A 67 13.78 5.79 27.00
CA PHE A 67 14.96 6.59 27.28
C PHE A 67 15.15 7.62 26.16
N ALA A 68 15.57 8.82 26.51
CA ALA A 68 15.99 9.85 25.53
C ALA A 68 17.44 10.23 25.78
N TYR A 69 18.22 10.37 24.68
CA TYR A 69 19.65 10.67 24.73
C TYR A 69 19.97 11.79 23.75
N ASP A 70 20.85 12.69 24.13
CA ASP A 70 21.34 13.77 23.27
C ASP A 70 22.39 13.26 22.26
N GLU A 71 23.10 12.20 22.63
CA GLU A 71 24.07 11.52 21.77
C GLU A 71 23.76 10.02 21.71
N LEU A 72 24.22 9.36 20.63
CA LEU A 72 24.01 7.93 20.48
C LEU A 72 24.68 7.17 21.63
N PRO A 73 23.95 6.33 22.37
CA PRO A 73 24.54 5.54 23.44
C PRO A 73 25.68 4.67 22.94
N GLU A 74 26.82 4.74 23.57
CA GLU A 74 27.94 3.88 23.26
C GLU A 74 27.70 2.44 23.73
N GLU A 75 27.99 1.48 22.87
CA GLU A 75 28.03 0.06 23.20
C GLU A 75 29.35 -0.54 22.67
N PRO A 76 30.29 -0.84 23.57
CA PRO A 76 31.62 -1.32 23.16
C PRO A 76 31.53 -2.58 22.30
N GLY A 77 32.10 -2.51 21.09
CA GLY A 77 32.14 -3.64 20.15
C GLY A 77 30.86 -3.81 19.32
N ALA A 78 29.85 -2.96 19.48
CA ALA A 78 28.67 -3.02 18.62
C ALA A 78 28.95 -2.47 17.23
N THR A 79 28.38 -3.11 16.22
CA THR A 79 28.32 -2.61 14.86
C THR A 79 27.05 -1.78 14.68
N VAL A 80 27.18 -0.57 14.11
CA VAL A 80 26.08 0.39 14.03
C VAL A 80 25.78 0.74 12.58
N PHE A 81 24.49 0.82 12.24
CA PHE A 81 24.02 1.45 11.00
C PHE A 81 22.66 2.11 11.24
N ALA A 82 22.29 3.02 10.37
CA ALA A 82 21.00 3.69 10.43
C ALA A 82 20.24 3.57 9.10
N VAL A 83 18.92 3.60 9.18
CA VAL A 83 18.01 3.53 8.03
C VAL A 83 17.02 4.68 8.10
N GLU A 84 16.86 5.38 6.99
CA GLU A 84 15.90 6.48 6.82
C GLU A 84 15.02 6.27 5.58
N ALA A 85 13.91 6.98 5.49
CA ALA A 85 13.08 7.00 4.29
C ALA A 85 13.86 7.58 3.10
N LEU A 86 13.55 7.10 1.88
CA LEU A 86 14.09 7.68 0.65
C LEU A 86 13.65 9.16 0.52
N PRO A 87 14.46 10.00 -0.14
CA PRO A 87 14.04 11.35 -0.49
C PRO A 87 12.74 11.33 -1.29
N GLY A 88 11.73 12.06 -0.82
CA GLY A 88 10.41 12.10 -1.44
C GLY A 88 9.40 11.16 -0.80
N GLN A 89 9.83 10.07 -0.17
CA GLN A 89 8.95 9.19 0.59
C GLN A 89 8.35 9.90 1.82
N PHE A 90 7.12 9.57 2.14
CA PHE A 90 6.42 10.15 3.27
C PHE A 90 6.90 9.50 4.59
N ASP A 91 7.67 10.26 5.35
CA ASP A 91 8.07 9.88 6.72
C ASP A 91 6.96 10.26 7.70
N GLN A 92 6.04 9.32 7.98
CA GLN A 92 4.91 9.54 8.87
C GLN A 92 5.35 9.94 10.28
N ARG A 93 6.42 9.35 10.80
CA ARG A 93 6.93 9.65 12.14
C ARG A 93 7.45 11.07 12.24
N ALA A 94 8.22 11.49 11.25
CA ALA A 94 8.72 12.86 11.16
C ALA A 94 7.60 13.88 10.95
N ALA A 95 6.64 13.57 10.07
CA ALA A 95 5.50 14.43 9.79
C ALA A 95 4.63 14.65 11.05
N SER A 96 4.30 13.58 11.77
CA SER A 96 3.53 13.68 13.03
C SER A 96 4.27 14.45 14.10
N ALA A 97 5.59 14.24 14.23
CA ALA A 97 6.40 14.98 15.18
C ALA A 97 6.42 16.49 14.85
N ALA A 98 6.60 16.84 13.57
CA ALA A 98 6.57 18.23 13.12
C ALA A 98 5.23 18.92 13.40
N GLU A 99 4.11 18.20 13.20
CA GLU A 99 2.76 18.71 13.55
C GLU A 99 2.59 18.94 15.04
N CYS A 100 3.01 17.98 15.86
CA CYS A 100 2.94 18.11 17.33
C CYS A 100 3.78 19.31 17.83
N VAL A 101 4.98 19.49 17.30
CA VAL A 101 5.81 20.66 17.63
C VAL A 101 5.12 21.96 17.21
N GLN A 102 4.53 22.01 16.02
CA GLN A 102 3.78 23.18 15.56
C GLN A 102 2.58 23.49 16.47
N LEU A 103 1.84 22.47 16.92
CA LEU A 103 0.70 22.64 17.83
C LEU A 103 1.13 23.19 19.17
N ILE A 104 2.27 22.75 19.72
CA ILE A 104 2.81 23.22 21.00
C ILE A 104 3.29 24.66 20.88
N SER A 105 4.06 24.96 19.84
CA SER A 105 4.66 26.29 19.63
C SER A 105 3.67 27.34 19.15
N GLN A 106 2.59 26.90 18.46
CA GLN A 106 1.66 27.76 17.70
C GLN A 106 2.40 28.62 16.65
N GLY A 107 3.59 28.19 16.24
CA GLY A 107 4.48 28.86 15.31
C GLY A 107 4.56 28.18 13.93
N GLU A 108 5.65 28.40 13.25
CA GLU A 108 5.92 27.71 11.98
C GLU A 108 6.20 26.22 12.22
N ARG A 109 5.85 25.41 11.24
CA ARG A 109 6.11 23.97 11.28
C ARG A 109 7.59 23.70 11.06
N PRO A 110 8.30 23.03 11.99
CA PRO A 110 9.69 22.70 11.80
C PRO A 110 9.89 21.64 10.71
N THR A 111 11.11 21.56 10.19
CA THR A 111 11.53 20.41 9.41
C THR A 111 12.01 19.32 10.35
N VAL A 112 11.42 18.13 10.24
CA VAL A 112 11.82 16.96 11.02
C VAL A 112 12.16 15.82 10.04
N ARG A 113 13.19 15.05 10.38
CA ARG A 113 13.51 13.77 9.75
C ARG A 113 13.65 12.70 10.81
N SER A 114 13.24 11.49 10.48
CA SER A 114 13.46 10.36 11.36
C SER A 114 14.35 9.30 10.72
N ALA A 115 15.04 8.56 11.56
CA ALA A 115 15.78 7.36 11.18
C ALA A 115 15.73 6.35 12.30
N LYS A 116 15.87 5.07 11.97
CA LYS A 116 16.10 4.01 12.94
C LYS A 116 17.57 3.66 12.95
N VAL A 117 18.18 3.70 14.13
CA VAL A 117 19.56 3.30 14.36
C VAL A 117 19.60 1.94 14.99
N TYR A 118 20.35 1.04 14.41
CA TYR A 118 20.50 -0.34 14.84
C TYR A 118 21.89 -0.55 15.42
N LEU A 119 21.97 -0.99 16.68
CA LEU A 119 23.19 -1.40 17.35
C LEU A 119 23.18 -2.91 17.44
N LEU A 120 24.15 -3.55 16.80
CA LEU A 120 24.29 -5.00 16.70
C LEU A 120 25.42 -5.45 17.59
N SER A 121 25.15 -6.30 18.58
CA SER A 121 26.15 -6.90 19.45
C SER A 121 26.44 -8.33 19.02
N GLY A 122 27.72 -8.72 19.01
CA GLY A 122 28.18 -10.05 18.63
C GLY A 122 29.42 -9.99 17.74
N ASP A 123 30.03 -11.15 17.48
CA ASP A 123 31.21 -11.29 16.60
C ASP A 123 30.74 -11.51 15.15
N LEU A 124 30.21 -10.44 14.56
CA LEU A 124 29.60 -10.47 13.22
C LEU A 124 30.68 -10.40 12.12
N SER A 125 30.61 -11.33 11.18
CA SER A 125 31.39 -11.23 9.95
C SER A 125 30.86 -10.09 9.05
N THR A 126 31.66 -9.69 8.07
CA THR A 126 31.22 -8.73 7.05
C THR A 126 30.02 -9.26 6.24
N GLU A 127 29.97 -10.57 6.02
CA GLU A 127 28.87 -11.25 5.33
C GLU A 127 27.59 -11.17 6.16
N ASP A 128 27.65 -11.48 7.46
CA ASP A 128 26.52 -11.36 8.38
C ASP A 128 25.97 -9.94 8.41
N PHE A 129 26.86 -8.96 8.54
CA PHE A 129 26.48 -7.55 8.57
C PHE A 129 25.80 -7.11 7.27
N ASN A 130 26.32 -7.55 6.12
CA ASN A 130 25.68 -7.21 4.84
C ASN A 130 24.34 -7.94 4.66
N ALA A 131 24.21 -9.19 5.13
CA ALA A 131 22.94 -9.90 5.13
C ALA A 131 21.89 -9.20 6.00
N ILE A 132 22.28 -8.75 7.20
CA ILE A 132 21.38 -7.97 8.08
C ILE A 132 20.93 -6.68 7.39
N LYS A 133 21.86 -5.91 6.82
CA LYS A 133 21.49 -4.67 6.09
C LYS A 133 20.55 -4.97 4.93
N GLY A 134 20.85 -5.98 4.12
CA GLY A 134 20.00 -6.38 2.99
C GLY A 134 18.61 -6.85 3.41
N TYR A 135 18.48 -7.40 4.61
CA TYR A 135 17.20 -7.80 5.18
C TYR A 135 16.42 -6.59 5.73
N VAL A 136 17.08 -5.69 6.44
CA VAL A 136 16.44 -4.54 7.11
C VAL A 136 16.05 -3.46 6.12
N VAL A 137 16.95 -3.09 5.19
CA VAL A 137 16.71 -2.03 4.20
C VAL A 137 15.85 -2.54 3.05
N ASN A 138 14.71 -1.91 2.85
CA ASN A 138 13.93 -2.11 1.63
C ASN A 138 14.25 -0.97 0.64
N PRO A 139 14.94 -1.24 -0.48
CA PRO A 139 15.40 -0.18 -1.38
C PRO A 139 14.29 0.57 -2.12
N VAL A 140 13.04 0.09 -2.02
CA VAL A 140 11.87 0.78 -2.59
C VAL A 140 11.41 1.94 -1.72
N GLU A 141 11.62 1.86 -0.39
CA GLU A 141 11.11 2.84 0.58
C GLU A 141 12.20 3.50 1.43
N SER A 142 13.35 2.84 1.58
CA SER A 142 14.37 3.24 2.54
C SER A 142 15.79 3.09 2.03
N ARG A 143 16.72 3.76 2.71
CA ARG A 143 18.15 3.70 2.45
C ARG A 143 18.95 3.75 3.75
N LEU A 144 20.25 3.45 3.65
CA LEU A 144 21.16 3.71 4.76
C LEU A 144 21.27 5.22 4.99
N ALA A 145 21.23 5.62 6.25
CA ALA A 145 21.39 7.00 6.69
C ALA A 145 22.80 7.24 7.25
N GLU A 146 23.31 8.44 7.05
CA GLU A 146 24.53 8.90 7.69
C GLU A 146 24.33 9.01 9.20
N LEU A 147 25.34 8.59 9.97
CA LEU A 147 25.32 8.69 11.45
C LEU A 147 25.63 10.10 11.94
N GLU A 148 26.41 10.84 11.18
CA GLU A 148 26.78 12.22 11.52
C GLU A 148 25.54 13.13 11.50
N ARG A 149 25.58 14.18 12.34
CA ARG A 149 24.52 15.19 12.38
C ARG A 149 24.70 16.14 11.19
N PRO A 150 23.70 16.30 10.31
CA PRO A 150 23.80 17.21 9.19
C PRO A 150 23.75 18.67 9.66
N GLU A 151 24.33 19.57 8.90
CA GLU A 151 24.27 21.02 9.17
C GLU A 151 22.87 21.59 8.90
N THR A 152 22.16 21.02 7.92
CA THR A 152 20.78 21.38 7.56
C THR A 152 19.99 20.16 7.11
N LEU A 153 18.68 20.20 7.32
CA LEU A 153 17.73 19.20 6.84
C LEU A 153 17.15 19.55 5.47
N THR A 154 17.46 20.72 4.96
CA THR A 154 17.05 21.13 3.61
C THR A 154 17.74 20.22 2.60
N GLN A 155 16.94 19.53 1.79
CA GLN A 155 17.45 18.76 0.66
C GLN A 155 17.33 19.60 -0.61
N GLU A 156 18.44 19.72 -1.32
CA GLU A 156 18.38 20.11 -2.72
C GLU A 156 17.83 18.89 -3.49
N ILE A 157 16.58 18.95 -3.86
CA ILE A 157 15.98 17.97 -4.75
C ILE A 157 16.23 18.50 -6.16
N PRO A 158 17.03 17.80 -6.98
CA PRO A 158 17.24 18.22 -8.36
C PRO A 158 15.88 18.25 -9.08
N ASP A 159 15.73 19.20 -9.98
CA ASP A 159 14.57 19.19 -10.87
C ASP A 159 14.54 17.86 -11.63
N PRO A 160 13.36 17.26 -11.78
CA PRO A 160 13.24 16.03 -12.55
C PRO A 160 13.68 16.27 -13.98
N GLU A 161 14.41 15.31 -14.55
CA GLU A 161 14.70 15.34 -15.98
C GLU A 161 13.41 15.37 -16.80
N PRO A 162 13.43 16.02 -17.97
CA PRO A 162 12.30 15.94 -18.89
C PRO A 162 11.94 14.49 -19.20
N VAL A 163 10.65 14.23 -19.38
CA VAL A 163 10.20 12.87 -19.73
C VAL A 163 10.82 12.48 -21.06
N GLU A 164 11.44 11.30 -21.10
CA GLU A 164 12.05 10.73 -22.31
C GLU A 164 11.01 10.59 -23.44
N ILE A 165 11.31 11.15 -24.60
CA ILE A 165 10.60 10.85 -25.84
C ILE A 165 11.33 9.69 -26.49
N ILE A 166 10.60 8.69 -26.96
CA ILE A 166 11.19 7.50 -27.59
C ILE A 166 11.40 7.82 -29.07
N ASP A 167 12.48 8.53 -29.36
CA ASP A 167 12.79 8.96 -30.70
C ASP A 167 12.90 7.77 -31.67
N GLY A 168 12.22 7.86 -32.81
CA GLY A 168 12.22 6.83 -33.83
C GLY A 168 11.31 5.62 -33.52
N PHE A 169 10.47 5.68 -32.49
CA PHE A 169 9.54 4.59 -32.17
C PHE A 169 8.64 4.21 -33.34
N ARG A 170 8.17 5.20 -34.07
CA ARG A 170 7.30 5.00 -35.26
C ARG A 170 7.97 4.22 -36.41
N GLU A 171 9.30 4.30 -36.52
CA GLU A 171 10.10 3.69 -37.55
C GLU A 171 10.70 2.33 -37.12
N MET A 172 10.51 1.89 -35.90
CA MET A 172 11.02 0.61 -35.40
C MET A 172 10.45 -0.55 -36.23
N ASP A 173 11.30 -1.47 -36.63
CA ASP A 173 10.88 -2.76 -37.20
C ASP A 173 10.48 -3.75 -36.11
N GLU A 174 9.97 -4.92 -36.48
CA GLU A 174 9.52 -5.96 -35.56
C GLU A 174 10.61 -6.38 -34.56
N ALA A 175 11.86 -6.49 -35.00
CA ALA A 175 12.97 -6.89 -34.17
C ALA A 175 13.34 -5.79 -33.13
N ALA A 176 13.28 -4.53 -33.56
CA ALA A 176 13.50 -3.39 -32.65
C ALA A 176 12.37 -3.27 -31.62
N LEU A 177 11.11 -3.50 -31.99
CA LEU A 177 9.98 -3.52 -31.07
C LEU A 177 10.11 -4.66 -30.05
N ALA A 178 10.49 -5.86 -30.47
CA ALA A 178 10.73 -6.99 -29.56
C ALA A 178 11.86 -6.69 -28.56
N SER A 179 12.96 -6.08 -29.04
CA SER A 179 14.05 -5.64 -28.15
C SER A 179 13.59 -4.56 -27.17
N PHE A 180 12.80 -3.61 -27.63
CA PHE A 180 12.24 -2.54 -26.78
C PHE A 180 11.36 -3.09 -25.65
N ILE A 181 10.48 -4.06 -25.97
CA ILE A 181 9.66 -4.76 -24.93
C ILE A 181 10.57 -5.40 -23.88
N ALA A 182 11.57 -6.17 -24.34
CA ALA A 182 12.47 -6.89 -23.42
C ALA A 182 13.33 -5.95 -22.56
N GLU A 183 13.91 -4.90 -23.15
CA GLU A 183 14.76 -3.94 -22.46
C GLU A 183 14.00 -3.09 -21.44
N ARG A 184 12.76 -2.75 -21.75
CA ARG A 184 11.91 -1.93 -20.87
C ARG A 184 11.05 -2.77 -19.91
N GLY A 185 11.06 -4.11 -20.06
CA GLY A 185 10.31 -5.03 -19.22
C GLY A 185 8.80 -4.82 -19.30
N LEU A 186 8.29 -4.60 -20.53
CA LEU A 186 6.86 -4.35 -20.75
C LEU A 186 6.06 -5.65 -20.64
N ALA A 187 4.81 -5.54 -20.22
CA ALA A 187 3.85 -6.64 -20.18
C ALA A 187 3.15 -6.88 -21.52
N MET A 188 3.12 -5.88 -22.40
CA MET A 188 2.63 -5.99 -23.76
C MET A 188 3.44 -6.99 -24.59
N ASP A 189 2.77 -7.69 -25.51
CA ASP A 189 3.43 -8.51 -26.54
C ASP A 189 3.76 -7.71 -27.81
N GLU A 190 4.33 -8.39 -28.79
CA GLU A 190 4.75 -7.76 -30.07
C GLU A 190 3.56 -7.21 -30.87
N ALA A 191 2.40 -7.87 -30.81
CA ALA A 191 1.20 -7.40 -31.50
C ALA A 191 0.62 -6.15 -30.83
N ASP A 192 0.64 -6.12 -29.49
CA ASP A 192 0.16 -4.98 -28.69
C ASP A 192 1.01 -3.73 -28.94
N ILE A 193 2.35 -3.87 -28.91
CA ILE A 193 3.24 -2.72 -29.14
C ILE A 193 3.18 -2.24 -30.60
N ALA A 194 2.98 -3.14 -31.57
CA ALA A 194 2.78 -2.78 -32.96
C ALA A 194 1.47 -1.99 -33.17
N PHE A 195 0.41 -2.36 -32.44
CA PHE A 195 -0.83 -1.59 -32.40
C PHE A 195 -0.60 -0.19 -31.82
N CYS A 196 0.13 -0.07 -30.73
CA CYS A 196 0.52 1.23 -30.16
C CYS A 196 1.36 2.04 -31.15
N GLN A 197 2.30 1.40 -31.86
CA GLN A 197 3.10 2.06 -32.87
C GLN A 197 2.23 2.65 -34.01
N GLN A 198 1.22 1.91 -34.46
CA GLN A 198 0.31 2.42 -35.47
C GLN A 198 -0.48 3.65 -34.98
N TYR A 199 -0.95 3.62 -33.71
CA TYR A 199 -1.60 4.77 -33.10
C TYR A 199 -0.70 6.01 -33.13
N PHE A 200 0.58 5.91 -32.73
CA PHE A 200 1.50 7.04 -32.75
C PHE A 200 1.93 7.48 -34.17
N LYS A 201 1.90 6.56 -35.15
CA LYS A 201 2.01 6.93 -36.60
C LYS A 201 0.85 7.81 -37.03
N ASP A 202 -0.37 7.46 -36.61
CA ASP A 202 -1.58 8.23 -36.94
C ASP A 202 -1.61 9.60 -36.24
N GLU A 203 -1.03 9.68 -35.03
CA GLU A 203 -0.83 10.94 -34.27
C GLU A 203 0.32 11.80 -34.80
N ASP A 204 1.13 11.29 -35.74
CA ASP A 204 2.33 11.91 -36.34
C ASP A 204 3.35 12.41 -35.27
N ARG A 205 3.54 11.66 -34.22
CA ARG A 205 4.53 11.93 -33.15
C ARG A 205 5.05 10.67 -32.51
N ASP A 206 6.24 10.73 -31.97
CA ASP A 206 6.77 9.66 -31.13
C ASP A 206 6.18 9.74 -29.70
N PRO A 207 5.97 8.60 -29.02
CA PRO A 207 5.47 8.58 -27.66
C PRO A 207 6.54 9.00 -26.65
N THR A 208 6.09 9.45 -25.51
CA THR A 208 6.92 9.49 -24.32
C THR A 208 6.97 8.10 -23.67
N ILE A 209 8.06 7.83 -22.90
CA ILE A 209 8.13 6.59 -22.10
C ILE A 209 6.98 6.49 -21.09
N THR A 210 6.51 7.62 -20.57
CA THR A 210 5.36 7.66 -19.66
C THR A 210 4.09 7.16 -20.34
N GLU A 211 3.81 7.59 -21.59
CA GLU A 211 2.63 7.13 -22.33
C GLU A 211 2.69 5.61 -22.55
N ILE A 212 3.83 5.09 -23.00
CA ILE A 212 4.00 3.65 -23.18
C ILE A 212 3.79 2.88 -21.88
N ARG A 213 4.37 3.33 -20.76
CA ARG A 213 4.21 2.67 -19.45
C ARG A 213 2.78 2.75 -18.92
N VAL A 214 2.09 3.86 -19.13
CA VAL A 214 0.67 3.99 -18.74
C VAL A 214 -0.20 3.02 -19.53
N ILE A 215 0.03 2.92 -20.85
CA ILE A 215 -0.69 1.96 -21.71
C ILE A 215 -0.36 0.52 -21.26
N ASP A 216 0.92 0.21 -21.05
CA ASP A 216 1.39 -1.11 -20.62
C ASP A 216 0.76 -1.57 -19.30
N THR A 217 0.37 -0.64 -18.43
CA THR A 217 -0.31 -0.94 -17.17
C THR A 217 -1.59 -1.76 -17.37
N TYR A 218 -2.28 -1.62 -18.51
CA TYR A 218 -3.48 -2.40 -18.83
C TYR A 218 -3.16 -3.88 -19.11
N TRP A 219 -1.96 -4.19 -19.57
CA TRP A 219 -1.48 -5.56 -19.80
C TRP A 219 -0.75 -6.14 -18.60
N SER A 220 -0.35 -5.28 -17.65
CA SER A 220 0.23 -5.75 -16.40
C SER A 220 -0.76 -6.59 -15.61
N ASP A 221 -0.26 -7.42 -14.69
CA ASP A 221 -1.10 -8.28 -13.83
C ASP A 221 -1.87 -7.49 -12.75
N HIS A 222 -1.87 -6.15 -12.83
CA HIS A 222 -2.62 -5.30 -11.92
C HIS A 222 -4.13 -5.52 -12.12
N CYS A 223 -4.83 -5.96 -11.07
CA CYS A 223 -6.26 -6.29 -11.07
C CYS A 223 -6.67 -7.37 -12.10
N ARG A 224 -5.76 -8.00 -12.79
CA ARG A 224 -5.99 -9.05 -13.81
C ARG A 224 -7.00 -8.67 -14.89
N HIS A 225 -6.99 -7.43 -15.32
CA HIS A 225 -7.93 -6.93 -16.32
C HIS A 225 -7.86 -7.73 -17.62
N THR A 226 -6.67 -8.03 -18.11
CA THR A 226 -6.48 -8.83 -19.34
C THR A 226 -7.02 -10.25 -19.17
N THR A 227 -6.68 -10.93 -18.07
CA THR A 227 -7.15 -12.29 -17.80
C THR A 227 -8.67 -12.38 -17.69
N PHE A 228 -9.29 -11.50 -16.89
CA PHE A 228 -10.74 -11.52 -16.68
C PHE A 228 -11.53 -10.96 -17.86
N GLY A 229 -10.92 -10.10 -18.68
CA GLY A 229 -11.53 -9.50 -19.87
C GLY A 229 -11.28 -10.27 -21.16
N THR A 230 -10.42 -11.31 -21.16
CA THR A 230 -10.12 -12.12 -22.34
C THR A 230 -11.40 -12.68 -22.96
N ASN A 231 -11.58 -12.46 -24.27
CA ASN A 231 -12.70 -13.02 -25.02
C ASN A 231 -12.52 -14.54 -25.20
N LEU A 232 -13.46 -15.30 -24.73
CA LEU A 232 -13.47 -16.77 -24.82
C LEU A 232 -14.26 -17.19 -26.05
N GLU A 233 -13.58 -17.65 -27.10
CA GLU A 233 -14.20 -18.02 -28.37
C GLU A 233 -14.46 -19.53 -28.50
N ASN A 234 -13.53 -20.35 -28.02
CA ASN A 234 -13.63 -21.81 -28.08
C ASN A 234 -13.74 -22.38 -26.67
N ILE A 235 -14.94 -22.80 -26.28
CA ILE A 235 -15.21 -23.30 -24.93
C ILE A 235 -15.61 -24.77 -25.05
N GLU A 236 -14.81 -25.65 -24.48
CA GLU A 236 -15.08 -27.08 -24.36
C GLU A 236 -15.27 -27.41 -22.88
N ILE A 237 -16.36 -28.11 -22.56
CA ILE A 237 -16.72 -28.48 -21.19
C ILE A 237 -16.99 -29.97 -21.14
N ASP A 238 -16.25 -30.70 -20.34
CA ASP A 238 -16.34 -32.14 -20.17
C ASP A 238 -17.12 -32.59 -18.91
N ASP A 239 -17.58 -31.60 -18.11
CA ASP A 239 -18.41 -31.84 -16.93
C ASP A 239 -19.85 -31.35 -17.15
N ALA A 240 -20.82 -32.27 -17.01
CA ALA A 240 -22.22 -31.96 -17.29
C ALA A 240 -22.85 -30.91 -16.37
N ALA A 241 -22.39 -30.78 -15.12
CA ALA A 241 -22.91 -29.76 -14.20
C ALA A 241 -22.34 -28.36 -14.57
N VAL A 242 -21.09 -28.31 -14.96
CA VAL A 242 -20.46 -27.08 -15.45
C VAL A 242 -21.05 -26.63 -16.78
N GLU A 243 -21.30 -27.58 -17.70
CA GLU A 243 -22.02 -27.32 -18.97
C GLU A 243 -23.42 -26.75 -18.75
N ALA A 244 -24.20 -27.34 -17.83
CA ALA A 244 -25.51 -26.82 -17.48
C ALA A 244 -25.45 -25.39 -16.90
N ALA A 245 -24.45 -25.10 -16.05
CA ALA A 245 -24.25 -23.77 -15.50
C ALA A 245 -23.85 -22.75 -16.59
N PHE A 246 -23.01 -23.18 -17.54
CA PHE A 246 -22.61 -22.34 -18.68
C PHE A 246 -23.80 -22.04 -19.60
N ASN A 247 -24.60 -23.04 -19.91
CA ASN A 247 -25.83 -22.85 -20.71
C ASN A 247 -26.79 -21.88 -20.01
N ARG A 248 -26.93 -21.98 -18.68
CA ARG A 248 -27.71 -21.00 -17.91
C ARG A 248 -27.12 -19.59 -17.95
N TYR A 249 -25.82 -19.46 -17.91
CA TYR A 249 -25.14 -18.18 -18.12
C TYR A 249 -25.48 -17.59 -19.50
N MET A 250 -25.44 -18.37 -20.56
CA MET A 250 -25.79 -17.91 -21.91
C MET A 250 -27.27 -17.48 -22.02
N GLU A 251 -28.19 -18.18 -21.38
CA GLU A 251 -29.59 -17.76 -21.29
C GLU A 251 -29.71 -16.39 -20.57
N MET A 252 -29.02 -16.19 -19.43
CA MET A 252 -29.05 -14.93 -18.71
C MET A 252 -28.49 -13.77 -19.57
N ARG A 253 -27.45 -14.03 -20.39
CA ARG A 253 -26.92 -13.05 -21.33
C ARG A 253 -28.00 -12.62 -22.34
N HIS A 254 -28.68 -13.58 -22.92
CA HIS A 254 -29.77 -13.32 -23.86
C HIS A 254 -30.91 -12.54 -23.21
N GLU A 255 -31.38 -12.97 -22.04
CA GLU A 255 -32.39 -12.24 -21.26
C GLU A 255 -32.00 -10.79 -20.95
N LEU A 256 -30.70 -10.53 -20.75
CA LEU A 256 -30.15 -9.20 -20.45
C LEU A 256 -29.83 -8.36 -21.69
N GLY A 257 -30.02 -8.91 -22.90
CA GLY A 257 -29.64 -8.23 -24.17
C GLY A 257 -28.14 -8.01 -24.31
N ARG A 258 -27.33 -9.01 -23.89
CA ARG A 258 -25.86 -8.93 -23.88
C ARG A 258 -25.24 -9.85 -24.93
N ASP A 259 -25.97 -10.28 -25.93
CA ASP A 259 -25.50 -11.23 -26.94
C ASP A 259 -24.25 -10.73 -27.68
N GLU A 260 -24.19 -9.42 -27.94
CA GLU A 260 -23.05 -8.75 -28.63
C GLU A 260 -21.86 -8.44 -27.72
N LYS A 261 -21.95 -8.69 -26.42
CA LYS A 261 -20.83 -8.45 -25.51
C LYS A 261 -19.90 -9.66 -25.50
N PRO A 262 -18.57 -9.49 -25.28
CA PRO A 262 -17.65 -10.61 -25.17
C PRO A 262 -18.05 -11.60 -24.08
N VAL A 263 -17.84 -12.88 -24.34
CA VAL A 263 -17.92 -13.94 -23.31
C VAL A 263 -16.56 -13.92 -22.59
N CYS A 264 -16.55 -13.56 -21.31
CA CYS A 264 -15.33 -13.49 -20.54
C CYS A 264 -15.61 -13.78 -19.04
N LEU A 265 -14.56 -14.05 -18.27
CA LEU A 265 -14.68 -14.38 -16.85
C LEU A 265 -15.34 -13.24 -16.05
N MET A 266 -15.07 -11.98 -16.40
CA MET A 266 -15.69 -10.82 -15.73
C MET A 266 -17.20 -10.78 -15.99
N ASP A 267 -17.64 -11.10 -17.19
CA ASP A 267 -19.09 -11.19 -17.50
C ASP A 267 -19.73 -12.33 -16.74
N MET A 268 -19.11 -13.52 -16.73
CA MET A 268 -19.59 -14.68 -15.95
C MET A 268 -19.70 -14.36 -14.46
N GLY A 269 -18.69 -13.71 -13.88
CA GLY A 269 -18.66 -13.36 -12.46
C GLY A 269 -19.73 -12.33 -12.04
N THR A 270 -20.17 -11.48 -12.95
CA THR A 270 -21.09 -10.37 -12.65
C THR A 270 -22.51 -10.59 -13.15
N ILE A 271 -22.75 -11.57 -14.04
CA ILE A 271 -24.05 -11.77 -14.71
C ILE A 271 -25.18 -12.09 -13.73
N GLY A 272 -24.89 -12.89 -12.68
CA GLY A 272 -25.88 -13.29 -11.69
C GLY A 272 -26.53 -12.10 -10.98
N ALA A 273 -25.73 -11.14 -10.54
CA ALA A 273 -26.20 -9.90 -9.90
C ALA A 273 -27.05 -9.07 -10.88
N LYS A 274 -26.59 -8.90 -12.11
CA LYS A 274 -27.33 -8.17 -13.16
C LYS A 274 -28.68 -8.81 -13.47
N TRP A 275 -28.70 -10.14 -13.54
CA TRP A 275 -29.93 -10.90 -13.79
C TRP A 275 -30.90 -10.80 -12.61
N LEU A 276 -30.43 -11.01 -11.37
CA LEU A 276 -31.25 -10.87 -10.16
C LEU A 276 -31.86 -9.47 -10.04
N LYS A 277 -31.09 -8.44 -10.40
CA LYS A 277 -31.59 -7.06 -10.47
C LYS A 277 -32.74 -6.94 -11.47
N LYS A 278 -32.57 -7.47 -12.69
CA LYS A 278 -33.60 -7.46 -13.73
C LYS A 278 -34.88 -8.20 -13.29
N GLN A 279 -34.70 -9.27 -12.53
CA GLN A 279 -35.84 -10.03 -11.97
C GLN A 279 -36.53 -9.34 -10.78
N GLY A 280 -36.04 -8.19 -10.35
CA GLY A 280 -36.60 -7.42 -9.23
C GLY A 280 -36.35 -8.06 -7.86
N VAL A 281 -35.35 -8.94 -7.73
CA VAL A 281 -34.99 -9.58 -6.46
C VAL A 281 -34.19 -8.65 -5.57
N LEU A 282 -33.34 -7.79 -6.17
CA LEU A 282 -32.47 -6.84 -5.44
C LEU A 282 -33.18 -5.50 -5.19
N THR A 283 -34.33 -5.55 -4.52
CA THR A 283 -35.18 -4.35 -4.30
C THR A 283 -34.62 -3.38 -3.27
N ASN A 284 -33.78 -3.86 -2.38
CA ASN A 284 -33.13 -3.05 -1.35
C ASN A 284 -31.75 -2.54 -1.77
N LEU A 285 -31.27 -2.85 -2.97
CA LEU A 285 -30.03 -2.27 -3.48
C LEU A 285 -30.19 -0.76 -3.61
N ASP A 286 -29.29 0.00 -2.99
CA ASP A 286 -29.25 1.45 -3.13
C ASP A 286 -28.33 1.80 -4.30
N GLU A 287 -28.89 2.53 -5.28
CA GLU A 287 -28.16 2.93 -6.48
C GLU A 287 -28.11 4.45 -6.57
N SER A 288 -26.92 4.97 -6.88
CA SER A 288 -26.69 6.37 -7.15
C SER A 288 -25.58 6.53 -8.16
N GLU A 289 -25.31 7.74 -8.61
CA GLU A 289 -24.16 8.07 -9.44
C GLU A 289 -22.82 7.94 -8.66
N GLU A 290 -22.87 7.98 -7.33
CA GLU A 290 -21.75 7.76 -6.42
C GLU A 290 -21.69 6.28 -5.98
N ILE A 291 -21.12 5.39 -6.79
CA ILE A 291 -21.03 3.95 -6.49
C ILE A 291 -19.59 3.62 -6.09
N ASN A 292 -19.24 3.86 -4.83
CA ASN A 292 -17.92 3.51 -4.27
C ASN A 292 -17.93 2.27 -3.40
N ALA A 293 -19.13 1.85 -2.93
CA ALA A 293 -19.32 0.66 -2.12
C ALA A 293 -20.66 0.00 -2.47
N CYS A 294 -20.80 -1.30 -2.23
CA CYS A 294 -22.10 -1.94 -2.30
C CYS A 294 -22.96 -1.43 -1.15
N THR A 295 -24.11 -0.83 -1.47
CA THR A 295 -24.99 -0.19 -0.48
C THR A 295 -26.37 -0.82 -0.56
N VAL A 296 -26.92 -1.22 0.59
CA VAL A 296 -28.28 -1.75 0.71
C VAL A 296 -29.09 -0.96 1.73
N LYS A 297 -30.36 -0.80 1.45
CA LYS A 297 -31.33 -0.17 2.34
C LYS A 297 -31.78 -1.18 3.38
N VAL A 298 -31.71 -0.78 4.64
CA VAL A 298 -32.11 -1.62 5.78
C VAL A 298 -32.96 -0.80 6.73
N THR A 299 -33.86 -1.45 7.46
CA THR A 299 -34.58 -0.84 8.57
C THR A 299 -33.93 -1.27 9.87
N VAL A 300 -33.61 -0.32 10.74
CA VAL A 300 -32.97 -0.56 12.03
C VAL A 300 -33.90 -0.06 13.13
N ASP A 301 -34.18 -0.93 14.10
CA ASP A 301 -34.84 -0.51 15.33
C ASP A 301 -33.84 0.28 16.21
N VAL A 302 -34.15 1.53 16.48
CA VAL A 302 -33.38 2.40 17.36
C VAL A 302 -34.29 2.85 18.50
N ASP A 303 -34.07 2.29 19.67
CA ASP A 303 -34.88 2.58 20.89
C ASP A 303 -36.39 2.37 20.71
N GLY A 304 -36.79 1.39 19.89
CA GLY A 304 -38.18 1.06 19.62
C GLY A 304 -38.82 1.85 18.46
N GLU A 305 -38.02 2.62 17.73
CA GLU A 305 -38.45 3.32 16.52
C GLU A 305 -37.71 2.78 15.30
N ASP A 306 -38.45 2.38 14.27
CA ASP A 306 -37.91 1.96 12.99
C ASP A 306 -37.32 3.13 12.21
N GLN A 307 -36.04 3.04 11.85
CA GLN A 307 -35.32 4.04 11.07
C GLN A 307 -34.80 3.44 9.76
N ASP A 308 -34.85 4.22 8.70
CA ASP A 308 -34.24 3.85 7.42
C ASP A 308 -32.72 4.14 7.45
N TRP A 309 -31.95 3.10 7.22
CA TRP A 309 -30.49 3.13 7.17
C TRP A 309 -29.93 2.61 5.86
N LEU A 310 -28.72 3.02 5.56
CA LEU A 310 -27.90 2.44 4.50
C LEU A 310 -26.80 1.62 5.15
N PHE A 311 -26.66 0.37 4.72
CA PHE A 311 -25.58 -0.54 5.10
C PHE A 311 -24.64 -0.70 3.91
N LEU A 312 -23.36 -0.45 4.12
CA LEU A 312 -22.34 -0.41 3.10
C LEU A 312 -21.32 -1.53 3.31
N PHE A 313 -20.92 -2.17 2.21
CA PHE A 313 -19.85 -3.14 2.18
C PHE A 313 -18.86 -2.76 1.08
N LYS A 314 -17.57 -2.73 1.42
CA LYS A 314 -16.48 -2.51 0.48
C LYS A 314 -15.39 -3.52 0.73
N ASN A 315 -14.85 -4.09 -0.34
CA ASN A 315 -13.59 -4.82 -0.30
C ASN A 315 -12.59 -4.16 -1.26
N GLU A 316 -11.31 -4.27 -0.92
CA GLU A 316 -10.21 -3.76 -1.71
C GLU A 316 -9.10 -4.80 -1.78
N THR A 317 -8.47 -4.92 -2.95
CA THR A 317 -7.30 -5.78 -3.14
C THR A 317 -6.09 -4.91 -3.42
N HIS A 318 -4.97 -5.19 -2.73
CA HIS A 318 -3.74 -4.42 -2.88
C HIS A 318 -2.52 -5.36 -2.89
N ASN A 319 -2.52 -6.29 -3.84
CA ASN A 319 -1.60 -7.42 -3.87
C ASN A 319 -0.17 -7.00 -4.14
N HIS A 320 0.07 -6.36 -5.29
CA HIS A 320 1.42 -6.01 -5.75
C HIS A 320 2.10 -4.97 -4.87
N PRO A 321 1.46 -3.86 -4.50
CA PRO A 321 2.08 -2.89 -3.60
C PRO A 321 2.43 -3.49 -2.23
N THR A 322 1.58 -4.36 -1.66
CA THR A 322 1.88 -5.04 -0.40
C THR A 322 3.05 -6.01 -0.52
N GLU A 323 3.29 -6.57 -1.70
CA GLU A 323 4.42 -7.47 -1.95
C GLU A 323 5.77 -6.73 -1.97
N ILE A 324 5.81 -5.50 -2.50
CA ILE A 324 7.04 -4.71 -2.64
C ILE A 324 7.30 -3.75 -1.49
N GLU A 325 6.26 -3.20 -0.89
CA GLU A 325 6.28 -2.33 0.30
C GLU A 325 5.15 -2.77 1.25
N PRO A 326 5.41 -3.79 2.10
CA PRO A 326 4.35 -4.49 2.82
C PRO A 326 3.59 -3.62 3.83
N PHE A 327 4.25 -2.67 4.47
CA PHE A 327 3.61 -1.82 5.49
C PHE A 327 2.61 -0.86 4.85
N GLY A 328 3.06 -0.01 3.94
CA GLY A 328 2.22 0.98 3.29
C GLY A 328 1.22 0.33 2.33
N GLY A 329 1.61 -0.76 1.64
CA GLY A 329 0.71 -1.51 0.78
C GLY A 329 -0.49 -2.08 1.52
N ALA A 330 -0.29 -2.71 2.68
CA ALA A 330 -1.38 -3.24 3.51
C ALA A 330 -2.18 -2.12 4.20
N ALA A 331 -1.52 -1.04 4.63
CA ALA A 331 -2.19 0.14 5.16
C ALA A 331 -3.09 0.79 4.11
N THR A 332 -2.63 0.93 2.88
CA THR A 332 -3.41 1.48 1.76
C THR A 332 -4.57 0.55 1.38
N CYS A 333 -4.40 -0.77 1.44
CA CYS A 333 -5.46 -1.75 1.21
C CYS A 333 -6.67 -1.48 2.12
N VAL A 334 -6.47 -1.49 3.44
CA VAL A 334 -7.56 -1.21 4.38
C VAL A 334 -8.02 0.25 4.30
N GLY A 335 -7.10 1.17 4.06
CA GLY A 335 -7.39 2.59 3.90
C GLY A 335 -8.31 2.87 2.72
N GLY A 336 -8.08 2.24 1.56
CA GLY A 336 -8.97 2.30 0.41
C GLY A 336 -10.35 1.75 0.72
N ALA A 337 -10.39 0.56 1.32
CA ALA A 337 -11.65 -0.05 1.74
C ALA A 337 -12.46 0.84 2.71
N ILE A 338 -11.79 1.57 3.61
CA ILE A 338 -12.43 2.48 4.58
C ILE A 338 -12.90 3.78 3.93
N ARG A 339 -12.06 4.40 3.09
CA ARG A 339 -12.34 5.70 2.48
C ARG A 339 -13.57 5.69 1.59
N ASP A 340 -13.83 4.59 0.89
CA ASP A 340 -14.96 4.49 -0.02
C ASP A 340 -16.33 4.58 0.68
N PRO A 341 -16.63 3.80 1.74
CA PRO A 341 -17.84 4.01 2.53
C PRO A 341 -17.89 5.39 3.23
N LEU A 342 -16.75 5.92 3.68
CA LEU A 342 -16.70 7.27 4.26
C LEU A 342 -17.10 8.34 3.22
N SER A 343 -16.66 8.21 1.97
CA SER A 343 -17.09 9.10 0.89
C SER A 343 -18.60 8.99 0.64
N GLY A 344 -19.18 7.84 0.87
CA GLY A 344 -20.64 7.59 0.90
C GLY A 344 -21.35 8.09 2.16
N ARG A 345 -20.70 8.89 2.99
CA ARG A 345 -21.21 9.50 4.24
C ARG A 345 -21.58 8.49 5.32
N SER A 346 -20.97 7.31 5.29
CA SER A 346 -21.19 6.30 6.33
C SER A 346 -20.09 6.30 7.37
N TYR A 347 -20.41 5.82 8.56
CA TYR A 347 -19.40 5.45 9.55
C TYR A 347 -18.99 3.99 9.31
N VAL A 348 -17.68 3.71 9.38
CA VAL A 348 -17.14 2.35 9.22
C VAL A 348 -16.95 1.73 10.61
N TYR A 349 -17.58 0.58 10.83
CA TYR A 349 -17.64 -0.06 12.15
C TYR A 349 -16.63 -1.18 12.34
N GLN A 350 -16.30 -1.89 11.28
CA GLN A 350 -15.43 -3.05 11.36
C GLN A 350 -14.68 -3.28 10.06
N ALA A 351 -13.39 -3.60 10.19
CA ALA A 351 -12.57 -4.13 9.11
C ALA A 351 -12.43 -5.66 9.22
N MET A 352 -12.19 -6.28 8.08
CA MET A 352 -11.85 -7.69 7.92
C MET A 352 -10.64 -7.80 7.01
N ARG A 353 -9.82 -8.84 7.19
CA ARG A 353 -8.62 -9.09 6.37
C ARG A 353 -8.58 -10.53 5.92
N VAL A 354 -8.39 -10.74 4.63
CA VAL A 354 -8.13 -12.06 4.03
C VAL A 354 -6.85 -11.98 3.22
N THR A 355 -5.88 -12.85 3.51
CA THR A 355 -4.61 -12.84 2.80
C THR A 355 -4.25 -14.20 2.26
N GLY A 356 -3.45 -14.22 1.19
CA GLY A 356 -2.76 -15.38 0.68
C GLY A 356 -1.26 -15.14 0.68
N ALA A 357 -0.52 -16.01 1.35
CA ALA A 357 0.93 -15.95 1.47
C ALA A 357 1.56 -17.33 1.22
N ALA A 358 2.84 -17.36 0.85
CA ALA A 358 3.59 -18.59 0.97
C ALA A 358 3.99 -18.80 2.43
N ASP A 359 4.53 -19.97 2.73
CA ASP A 359 4.95 -20.33 4.09
C ASP A 359 5.97 -19.30 4.63
N PRO A 360 5.66 -18.58 5.72
CA PRO A 360 6.57 -17.59 6.29
C PRO A 360 7.78 -18.21 7.00
N THR A 361 7.84 -19.53 7.15
CA THR A 361 8.96 -20.26 7.75
C THR A 361 10.00 -20.72 6.71
N VAL A 362 9.74 -20.48 5.42
CA VAL A 362 10.68 -20.79 4.34
C VAL A 362 11.99 -20.01 4.54
N PRO A 363 13.16 -20.66 4.43
CA PRO A 363 14.46 -19.99 4.52
C PRO A 363 14.59 -18.84 3.53
N VAL A 364 15.30 -17.78 3.93
CA VAL A 364 15.53 -16.61 3.06
C VAL A 364 16.24 -17.00 1.76
N SER A 365 17.10 -18.01 1.79
CA SER A 365 17.80 -18.55 0.62
C SER A 365 16.87 -19.11 -0.47
N GLU A 366 15.63 -19.43 -0.13
CA GLU A 366 14.61 -19.91 -1.07
C GLU A 366 13.72 -18.77 -1.62
N THR A 367 13.98 -17.53 -1.21
CA THR A 367 13.27 -16.37 -1.72
C THR A 367 13.50 -16.20 -3.22
N ILE A 368 12.43 -15.96 -3.97
CA ILE A 368 12.52 -15.66 -5.41
C ILE A 368 13.35 -14.39 -5.60
N ALA A 369 14.27 -14.41 -6.55
CA ALA A 369 15.13 -13.27 -6.85
C ALA A 369 14.30 -11.99 -7.11
N GLY A 370 14.70 -10.88 -6.50
CA GLY A 370 14.01 -9.59 -6.59
C GLY A 370 12.77 -9.45 -5.72
N LYS A 371 12.44 -10.44 -4.87
CA LYS A 371 11.32 -10.37 -3.92
C LYS A 371 11.80 -10.30 -2.47
N LEU A 372 10.94 -9.76 -1.62
CA LEU A 372 11.16 -9.78 -0.17
C LEU A 372 10.90 -11.18 0.40
N PRO A 373 11.58 -11.57 1.49
CA PRO A 373 11.31 -12.83 2.20
C PRO A 373 9.85 -12.90 2.68
N GLN A 374 9.25 -14.09 2.59
CA GLN A 374 7.83 -14.29 2.93
C GLN A 374 7.50 -13.88 4.37
N ARG A 375 8.37 -14.20 5.33
CA ARG A 375 8.18 -13.80 6.72
C ARG A 375 8.12 -12.28 6.87
N LYS A 376 9.04 -11.55 6.23
CA LYS A 376 9.07 -10.08 6.24
C LYS A 376 7.79 -9.51 5.65
N ILE A 377 7.31 -10.03 4.53
CA ILE A 377 6.06 -9.57 3.91
C ILE A 377 4.88 -9.78 4.88
N VAL A 378 4.73 -10.99 5.42
CA VAL A 378 3.59 -11.36 6.28
C VAL A 378 3.54 -10.49 7.54
N THR A 379 4.65 -10.37 8.27
CA THR A 379 4.71 -9.64 9.54
C THR A 379 4.55 -8.12 9.34
N THR A 380 5.22 -7.57 8.32
CA THR A 380 5.18 -6.14 8.04
C THR A 380 3.82 -5.71 7.48
N ALA A 381 3.20 -6.53 6.62
CA ALA A 381 1.85 -6.26 6.12
C ALA A 381 0.81 -6.29 7.25
N ALA A 382 0.93 -7.23 8.19
CA ALA A 382 0.04 -7.26 9.37
C ALA A 382 0.20 -6.00 10.22
N ALA A 383 1.42 -5.51 10.42
CA ALA A 383 1.69 -4.28 11.15
C ALA A 383 1.10 -3.05 10.44
N GLY A 384 1.26 -2.94 9.11
CA GLY A 384 0.70 -1.84 8.31
C GLY A 384 -0.82 -1.79 8.36
N TYR A 385 -1.47 -2.93 8.18
CA TYR A 385 -2.93 -3.04 8.27
C TYR A 385 -3.45 -2.62 9.64
N SER A 386 -2.82 -3.12 10.71
CA SER A 386 -3.14 -2.76 12.10
C SER A 386 -2.91 -1.28 12.40
N SER A 387 -1.81 -0.72 11.90
CA SER A 387 -1.47 0.69 12.12
C SER A 387 -2.55 1.63 11.59
N TYR A 388 -3.04 1.41 10.37
CA TYR A 388 -4.09 2.26 9.80
C TYR A 388 -5.39 2.18 10.61
N GLY A 389 -5.82 0.96 10.95
CA GLY A 389 -7.04 0.76 11.76
C GLY A 389 -6.94 1.43 13.14
N ASN A 390 -5.79 1.29 13.81
CA ASN A 390 -5.56 1.87 15.12
C ASN A 390 -5.61 3.41 15.12
N GLN A 391 -5.10 4.06 14.05
CA GLN A 391 -5.10 5.51 13.94
C GLN A 391 -6.50 6.12 13.85
N ILE A 392 -7.46 5.39 13.31
CA ILE A 392 -8.86 5.86 13.18
C ILE A 392 -9.81 5.17 14.17
N GLY A 393 -9.30 4.33 15.06
CA GLY A 393 -10.10 3.63 16.05
C GLY A 393 -10.97 2.49 15.50
N LEU A 394 -10.59 1.91 14.35
CA LEU A 394 -11.32 0.82 13.69
C LEU A 394 -10.70 -0.53 14.02
N ALA A 395 -11.48 -1.42 14.62
CA ALA A 395 -11.05 -2.79 14.89
C ALA A 395 -11.07 -3.66 13.64
N THR A 396 -10.03 -4.49 13.45
CA THR A 396 -10.05 -5.60 12.51
C THR A 396 -10.64 -6.81 13.21
N GLY A 397 -11.95 -7.02 13.01
CA GLY A 397 -12.73 -8.03 13.75
C GLY A 397 -12.52 -9.47 13.27
N GLN A 398 -11.99 -9.65 12.06
CA GLN A 398 -11.69 -10.97 11.50
C GLN A 398 -10.43 -10.90 10.63
N VAL A 399 -9.53 -11.86 10.84
CA VAL A 399 -8.33 -12.08 10.02
C VAL A 399 -8.28 -13.53 9.61
N SER A 400 -8.14 -13.80 8.31
CA SER A 400 -7.92 -15.15 7.77
C SER A 400 -6.71 -15.10 6.84
N GLU A 401 -5.70 -15.92 7.12
CA GLU A 401 -4.53 -16.08 6.26
C GLU A 401 -4.51 -17.50 5.68
N LEU A 402 -4.36 -17.58 4.37
CA LEU A 402 -4.22 -18.82 3.62
C LEU A 402 -2.77 -18.96 3.18
N TYR A 403 -2.19 -20.14 3.39
CA TYR A 403 -0.82 -20.43 3.01
C TYR A 403 -0.79 -21.44 1.86
N HIS A 404 -0.13 -21.06 0.76
CA HIS A 404 0.06 -21.92 -0.40
C HIS A 404 1.32 -21.50 -1.16
N PRO A 405 2.16 -22.43 -1.66
CA PRO A 405 3.41 -22.09 -2.37
C PRO A 405 3.22 -21.15 -3.57
N GLY A 406 2.07 -21.20 -4.25
CA GLY A 406 1.75 -20.31 -5.37
C GLY A 406 1.75 -18.83 -5.00
N TYR A 407 1.49 -18.48 -3.74
CA TYR A 407 1.54 -17.10 -3.26
C TYR A 407 2.97 -16.57 -3.08
N MET A 408 4.00 -17.38 -3.25
CA MET A 408 5.37 -16.88 -3.31
C MET A 408 5.60 -16.01 -4.55
N ALA A 409 4.96 -16.36 -5.66
CA ALA A 409 5.03 -15.58 -6.89
C ALA A 409 4.22 -14.28 -6.81
N LYS A 410 3.06 -14.34 -6.16
CA LYS A 410 2.15 -13.19 -6.04
C LYS A 410 1.31 -13.30 -4.76
N ARG A 411 1.56 -12.38 -3.83
CA ARG A 411 0.77 -12.26 -2.61
C ARG A 411 -0.68 -11.85 -2.92
N MET A 412 -1.62 -12.33 -2.12
CA MET A 412 -2.98 -11.82 -2.07
C MET A 412 -3.17 -11.00 -0.78
N GLU A 413 -3.56 -9.73 -0.91
CA GLU A 413 -3.93 -8.86 0.19
C GLU A 413 -5.33 -8.30 -0.08
N VAL A 414 -6.31 -8.70 0.73
CA VAL A 414 -7.70 -8.26 0.62
C VAL A 414 -8.14 -7.65 1.94
N GLY A 415 -8.52 -6.39 1.90
CA GLY A 415 -9.21 -5.70 2.95
C GLY A 415 -10.70 -5.62 2.66
N ALA A 416 -11.53 -5.75 3.68
CA ALA A 416 -12.96 -5.50 3.57
C ALA A 416 -13.47 -4.76 4.80
N VAL A 417 -14.50 -3.95 4.60
CA VAL A 417 -15.12 -3.20 5.69
C VAL A 417 -16.63 -3.18 5.58
N VAL A 418 -17.28 -2.98 6.71
CA VAL A 418 -18.71 -2.68 6.79
C VAL A 418 -18.92 -1.32 7.41
N GLY A 419 -19.82 -0.56 6.80
CA GLY A 419 -20.23 0.77 7.26
C GLY A 419 -21.75 0.88 7.30
N ALA A 420 -22.24 1.85 8.04
CA ALA A 420 -23.65 2.17 8.06
C ALA A 420 -23.89 3.65 8.38
N THR A 421 -25.05 4.16 7.94
CA THR A 421 -25.47 5.52 8.22
C THR A 421 -27.00 5.64 8.13
N PRO A 422 -27.63 6.52 8.92
CA PRO A 422 -29.03 6.88 8.66
C PRO A 422 -29.20 7.42 7.24
N ALA A 423 -30.22 6.95 6.51
CA ALA A 423 -30.45 7.36 5.13
C ALA A 423 -30.63 8.89 4.99
N SER A 424 -31.14 9.54 6.03
CA SER A 424 -31.32 11.01 6.10
C SER A 424 -29.99 11.81 6.15
N HIS A 425 -28.89 11.17 6.49
CA HIS A 425 -27.56 11.83 6.55
C HIS A 425 -26.87 11.88 5.18
N VAL A 426 -27.32 11.09 4.22
CA VAL A 426 -26.70 11.02 2.90
C VAL A 426 -27.24 12.13 2.00
N ARG A 427 -26.34 12.96 1.49
CA ARG A 427 -26.63 14.00 0.51
C ARG A 427 -25.99 13.67 -0.82
N ARG A 428 -26.77 13.77 -1.89
CA ARG A 428 -26.36 13.44 -3.27
C ARG A 428 -26.62 14.62 -4.19
N GLU A 429 -26.07 15.78 -3.80
CA GLU A 429 -26.20 17.03 -4.52
C GLU A 429 -25.00 17.18 -5.46
N CYS A 430 -25.25 17.62 -6.70
CA CYS A 430 -24.19 17.97 -7.62
C CYS A 430 -23.66 19.37 -7.29
N PRO A 431 -22.33 19.59 -7.34
CA PRO A 431 -21.75 20.91 -7.14
C PRO A 431 -22.22 21.88 -8.25
N ALA A 432 -22.40 23.15 -7.89
CA ALA A 432 -22.83 24.20 -8.78
C ALA A 432 -21.77 25.30 -8.94
N PRO A 433 -21.81 26.07 -10.03
CA PRO A 433 -20.91 27.21 -10.18
C PRO A 433 -21.01 28.19 -9.00
N GLY A 434 -19.88 28.46 -8.35
CA GLY A 434 -19.82 29.34 -7.17
C GLY A 434 -19.65 28.60 -5.86
N ASP A 435 -19.79 27.26 -5.83
CA ASP A 435 -19.49 26.46 -4.67
C ASP A 435 -18.02 26.57 -4.31
N LYS A 436 -17.71 26.43 -3.01
CA LYS A 436 -16.34 26.50 -2.51
C LYS A 436 -15.80 25.11 -2.33
N ILE A 437 -14.66 24.85 -2.95
CA ILE A 437 -13.88 23.62 -2.74
C ILE A 437 -12.90 23.89 -1.59
N ILE A 438 -13.03 23.14 -0.51
CA ILE A 438 -12.19 23.28 0.66
C ILE A 438 -11.37 21.99 0.81
N LEU A 439 -10.04 22.11 0.73
CA LEU A 439 -9.11 21.04 1.05
C LEU A 439 -8.70 21.16 2.52
N LEU A 440 -8.96 20.11 3.29
CA LEU A 440 -8.58 20.00 4.69
C LEU A 440 -7.68 18.79 4.87
N GLY A 441 -6.45 19.00 5.33
CA GLY A 441 -5.50 17.92 5.52
C GLY A 441 -4.06 18.41 5.62
N GLY A 442 -3.13 17.46 5.75
CA GLY A 442 -1.69 17.69 5.75
C GLY A 442 -1.09 17.75 4.34
N ARG A 443 0.22 18.03 4.27
CA ARG A 443 0.98 17.91 3.03
C ARG A 443 1.30 16.44 2.77
N THR A 444 1.14 16.00 1.54
CA THR A 444 1.62 14.69 1.09
C THR A 444 3.10 14.76 0.73
N GLY A 445 3.80 13.62 0.76
CA GLY A 445 5.13 13.51 0.17
C GLY A 445 5.09 13.67 -1.35
N ARG A 446 6.25 13.87 -1.96
CA ARG A 446 6.39 14.02 -3.41
C ARG A 446 5.92 12.76 -4.15
N ASP A 447 6.19 11.58 -3.58
CA ASP A 447 5.83 10.27 -4.14
C ASP A 447 4.55 9.70 -3.50
N GLY A 448 3.84 10.51 -2.73
CA GLY A 448 2.78 10.07 -1.82
C GLY A 448 1.41 9.82 -2.46
N ILE A 449 1.37 9.47 -3.74
CA ILE A 449 0.12 9.09 -4.42
C ILE A 449 0.04 7.56 -4.59
N GLY A 450 0.95 6.85 -3.96
CA GLY A 450 1.00 5.39 -4.05
C GLY A 450 -0.13 4.67 -3.33
#